data_13661803d69a84b0ca07a2432ce403c3
#
_entry.id   13661803d69a84b0ca07a2432ce403c3
#
_cell.length_a   1.000
_cell.length_b   1.000
_cell.length_c   1.000
_cell.angle_alpha   90.00
_cell.angle_beta   90.00
_cell.angle_gamma   90.00
#
_symmetry.space_group_name_H-M   'P 1'
#
loop_
_entity.id
_entity.type
_entity.pdbx_description
1 polymer ?
#
loop_
_entity_poly.entity_id
_entity_poly.type
_entity_poly.pdbx_seq_one_letter_code
_entity_poly.pdbx_strand_id
1 'polypeptide(L)'
;YGSVRCCELKPDLSEPVPGTDREIIPEGTGVGEGHHMYKINGMYYLISTDYKPNGRTLCSRSKSIWGPYETITITADETYGYHPGPMTEVKGRIVDNGTPIKINMPNHNATACTNAHQGGIVSTPDGQWWALLMQDFHSIGRTVDLMPITWKDGWPFIGLEGNLGRAPRTWEKPSTGAKVEPRAPYQRNDDFNGKALQRIWQWNHNPDDKLWSLMGGKLRIESTPASQLLWARNTLTQRAIGPVSQTIVELDINNLKDGDVAGLGNINMPCSWLGVVKNGKNIKLQWFQQVDNDTITIDINPKKGKLWLMLDGDYDNDCAQYKYSLNGSDFISAGNKMTLSYQLITFQGSRPCLFAFNSKGKRGGYALFDNFK
;
A
#
# COMPACT_ATOMS: atom_id res chain seq x y z
N TYR A 1 -2.02 -22.91 -6.75
CA TYR A 1 -3.41 -22.61 -6.41
C TYR A 1 -4.21 -23.91 -6.54
N GLY A 2 -5.14 -24.16 -5.62
CA GLY A 2 -6.02 -25.31 -5.63
C GLY A 2 -7.22 -25.14 -6.57
N SER A 3 -8.17 -26.06 -6.48
CA SER A 3 -9.45 -25.96 -7.22
C SER A 3 -10.31 -24.80 -6.70
N VAL A 4 -11.16 -24.26 -7.57
CA VAL A 4 -12.20 -23.30 -7.16
C VAL A 4 -13.39 -24.07 -6.63
N ARG A 5 -13.80 -23.75 -5.42
CA ARG A 5 -14.94 -24.40 -4.75
C ARG A 5 -16.05 -23.40 -4.48
N CYS A 6 -17.29 -23.88 -4.45
CA CYS A 6 -18.48 -23.11 -4.18
C CYS A 6 -19.37 -23.87 -3.20
N CYS A 7 -19.97 -23.16 -2.25
CA CYS A 7 -20.96 -23.72 -1.33
C CYS A 7 -22.15 -22.77 -1.20
N GLU A 8 -23.28 -23.32 -0.81
CA GLU A 8 -24.45 -22.54 -0.40
C GLU A 8 -24.28 -22.07 1.05
N LEU A 9 -24.65 -20.82 1.33
CA LEU A 9 -24.72 -20.30 2.69
C LEU A 9 -26.15 -20.33 3.20
N LYS A 10 -26.32 -20.44 4.51
CA LYS A 10 -27.63 -20.21 5.15
C LYS A 10 -28.14 -18.81 4.81
N PRO A 11 -29.47 -18.58 4.82
CA PRO A 11 -30.05 -17.27 4.48
C PRO A 11 -29.53 -16.09 5.30
N ASP A 12 -29.11 -16.33 6.53
CA ASP A 12 -28.49 -15.34 7.42
C ASP A 12 -26.97 -15.19 7.20
N LEU A 13 -26.40 -15.92 6.25
CA LEU A 13 -24.97 -15.94 5.90
C LEU A 13 -24.05 -16.41 7.03
N SER A 14 -24.58 -17.05 8.07
CA SER A 14 -23.82 -17.43 9.26
C SER A 14 -22.83 -18.59 9.02
N GLU A 15 -23.22 -19.54 8.19
CA GLU A 15 -22.40 -20.72 7.91
C GLU A 15 -22.76 -21.40 6.56
N PRO A 16 -21.88 -22.21 5.99
CA PRO A 16 -22.18 -23.04 4.84
C PRO A 16 -23.27 -24.09 5.15
N VAL A 17 -24.12 -24.34 4.17
CA VAL A 17 -25.07 -25.45 4.22
C VAL A 17 -24.32 -26.76 4.05
N PRO A 18 -24.41 -27.71 5.00
CA PRO A 18 -23.69 -28.97 4.92
C PRO A 18 -23.97 -29.75 3.63
N GLY A 19 -22.91 -30.28 3.02
CA GLY A 19 -23.01 -31.11 1.81
C GLY A 19 -23.16 -30.30 0.50
N THR A 20 -23.13 -28.98 0.53
CA THR A 20 -23.23 -28.14 -0.67
C THR A 20 -21.88 -27.74 -1.25
N ASP A 21 -20.78 -27.94 -0.52
CA ASP A 21 -19.44 -27.63 -0.97
C ASP A 21 -19.03 -28.51 -2.16
N ARG A 22 -18.78 -27.88 -3.33
CA ARG A 22 -18.43 -28.56 -4.58
C ARG A 22 -17.27 -27.85 -5.27
N GLU A 23 -16.44 -28.65 -5.91
CA GLU A 23 -15.50 -28.15 -6.89
C GLU A 23 -16.25 -27.70 -8.13
N ILE A 24 -16.04 -26.46 -8.56
CA ILE A 24 -16.67 -25.89 -9.77
C ILE A 24 -15.66 -25.66 -10.90
N ILE A 25 -14.39 -25.47 -10.57
CA ILE A 25 -13.29 -25.41 -11.53
C ILE A 25 -12.13 -26.25 -10.97
N PRO A 26 -11.67 -27.27 -11.69
CA PRO A 26 -10.61 -28.16 -11.20
C PRO A 26 -9.28 -27.46 -11.02
N GLU A 27 -8.45 -28.00 -10.15
CA GLU A 27 -7.06 -27.62 -10.01
C GLU A 27 -6.31 -27.81 -11.35
N GLY A 28 -5.29 -26.97 -11.60
CA GLY A 28 -4.47 -27.06 -12.80
C GLY A 28 -5.03 -26.39 -14.04
N THR A 29 -6.23 -25.79 -13.96
CA THR A 29 -6.85 -25.07 -15.09
C THR A 29 -6.30 -23.68 -15.34
N GLY A 30 -5.40 -23.18 -14.47
CA GLY A 30 -4.85 -21.82 -14.53
C GLY A 30 -5.75 -20.74 -13.91
N VAL A 31 -6.92 -21.10 -13.41
CA VAL A 31 -7.78 -20.18 -12.66
C VAL A 31 -7.21 -20.06 -11.23
N GLY A 32 -6.56 -18.93 -10.94
CA GLY A 32 -5.74 -18.77 -9.75
C GLY A 32 -6.52 -18.32 -8.51
N GLU A 33 -6.72 -17.01 -8.35
CA GLU A 33 -7.25 -16.41 -7.13
C GLU A 33 -8.07 -15.14 -7.38
N GLY A 34 -8.52 -14.47 -6.31
CA GLY A 34 -9.23 -13.18 -6.41
C GLY A 34 -10.60 -13.33 -7.05
N HIS A 35 -11.35 -14.35 -6.68
CA HIS A 35 -12.61 -14.72 -7.31
C HIS A 35 -13.75 -13.77 -6.98
N HIS A 36 -14.41 -13.24 -8.02
CA HIS A 36 -15.64 -12.46 -7.93
C HIS A 36 -16.73 -13.08 -8.80
N MET A 37 -17.82 -13.55 -8.18
CA MET A 37 -18.92 -14.20 -8.86
C MET A 37 -20.07 -13.22 -9.16
N TYR A 38 -20.57 -13.27 -10.38
CA TYR A 38 -21.69 -12.45 -10.85
C TYR A 38 -22.75 -13.32 -11.52
N LYS A 39 -24.02 -12.89 -11.46
CA LYS A 39 -25.09 -13.39 -12.31
C LYS A 39 -25.61 -12.26 -13.18
N ILE A 40 -25.31 -12.31 -14.47
CA ILE A 40 -25.62 -11.26 -15.44
C ILE A 40 -26.42 -11.89 -16.59
N ASN A 41 -27.64 -11.40 -16.84
CA ASN A 41 -28.52 -11.88 -17.89
C ASN A 41 -28.71 -13.43 -17.88
N GLY A 42 -28.82 -14.05 -16.69
CA GLY A 42 -29.01 -15.47 -16.52
C GLY A 42 -27.75 -16.33 -16.63
N MET A 43 -26.61 -15.75 -16.97
CA MET A 43 -25.29 -16.39 -17.03
C MET A 43 -24.51 -16.09 -15.77
N TYR A 44 -23.78 -17.05 -15.23
CA TYR A 44 -22.82 -16.88 -14.15
C TYR A 44 -21.46 -16.55 -14.73
N TYR A 45 -20.80 -15.55 -14.16
CA TYR A 45 -19.45 -15.09 -14.49
C TYR A 45 -18.58 -15.11 -13.26
N LEU A 46 -17.42 -15.72 -13.36
CA LEU A 46 -16.41 -15.71 -12.32
C LEU A 46 -15.17 -14.96 -12.85
N ILE A 47 -14.93 -13.78 -12.30
CA ILE A 47 -13.70 -13.03 -12.58
C ILE A 47 -12.62 -13.56 -11.64
N SER A 48 -11.45 -13.86 -12.18
CA SER A 48 -10.34 -14.47 -11.45
C SER A 48 -9.01 -13.93 -11.95
N THR A 49 -7.97 -14.24 -11.25
CA THR A 49 -6.60 -13.87 -11.62
C THR A 49 -5.73 -15.09 -11.77
N ASP A 50 -4.98 -15.14 -12.86
CA ASP A 50 -3.80 -15.97 -12.97
C ASP A 50 -2.56 -15.10 -12.86
N TYR A 51 -1.68 -15.43 -11.92
CA TYR A 51 -0.47 -14.65 -11.67
C TYR A 51 0.61 -14.84 -12.74
N LYS A 52 0.52 -15.90 -13.51
CA LYS A 52 1.51 -16.25 -14.56
C LYS A 52 0.99 -15.88 -15.95
N PRO A 53 1.83 -15.30 -16.81
CA PRO A 53 3.22 -14.91 -16.57
C PRO A 53 3.38 -13.59 -15.80
N ASN A 54 2.43 -12.64 -15.81
CA ASN A 54 2.59 -11.32 -15.22
C ASN A 54 1.29 -10.74 -14.64
N GLY A 55 0.45 -11.59 -14.09
CA GLY A 55 -0.89 -11.21 -13.71
C GLY A 55 -1.78 -10.98 -14.94
N ARG A 56 -2.83 -11.73 -15.06
CA ARG A 56 -3.86 -11.58 -16.09
C ARG A 56 -5.22 -11.80 -15.46
N THR A 57 -6.22 -11.14 -15.99
CA THR A 57 -7.59 -11.32 -15.54
C THR A 57 -8.28 -12.35 -16.44
N LEU A 58 -8.83 -13.35 -15.80
CA LEU A 58 -9.59 -14.41 -16.43
C LEU A 58 -11.09 -14.16 -16.18
N CYS A 59 -11.89 -14.61 -17.10
CA CYS A 59 -13.34 -14.70 -16.92
C CYS A 59 -13.78 -16.12 -17.24
N SER A 60 -14.46 -16.76 -16.31
CA SER A 60 -15.09 -18.05 -16.49
C SER A 60 -16.60 -17.85 -16.50
N ARG A 61 -17.33 -18.46 -17.44
CA ARG A 61 -18.80 -18.35 -17.51
C ARG A 61 -19.49 -19.71 -17.59
N SER A 62 -20.70 -19.77 -17.05
CA SER A 62 -21.56 -20.95 -17.08
C SER A 62 -23.03 -20.59 -16.99
N LYS A 63 -23.92 -21.42 -17.52
CA LYS A 63 -25.39 -21.33 -17.32
C LYS A 63 -25.81 -21.79 -15.91
N SER A 64 -24.97 -22.53 -15.22
CA SER A 64 -25.19 -23.02 -13.85
C SER A 64 -24.08 -22.54 -12.94
N ILE A 65 -24.42 -22.16 -11.71
CA ILE A 65 -23.41 -21.81 -10.69
C ILE A 65 -22.45 -22.98 -10.41
N TRP A 66 -22.90 -24.19 -10.66
CA TRP A 66 -22.12 -25.41 -10.43
C TRP A 66 -21.29 -25.85 -11.66
N GLY A 67 -21.30 -25.07 -12.72
CA GLY A 67 -20.57 -25.34 -13.96
C GLY A 67 -21.36 -26.23 -14.94
N PRO A 68 -20.69 -26.77 -15.98
CA PRO A 68 -19.28 -26.56 -16.29
C PRO A 68 -18.97 -25.12 -16.72
N TYR A 69 -17.78 -24.68 -16.44
CA TYR A 69 -17.31 -23.33 -16.79
C TYR A 69 -16.42 -23.35 -18.03
N GLU A 70 -16.66 -22.41 -18.93
CA GLU A 70 -15.76 -22.04 -20.02
C GLU A 70 -14.93 -20.82 -19.55
N THR A 71 -13.61 -20.82 -19.75
CA THR A 71 -12.70 -19.79 -19.26
C THR A 71 -11.89 -19.17 -20.38
N ILE A 72 -11.82 -17.85 -20.41
CA ILE A 72 -10.94 -17.10 -21.31
C ILE A 72 -10.15 -16.03 -20.53
N THR A 73 -9.07 -15.54 -21.13
CA THR A 73 -8.37 -14.33 -20.66
C THR A 73 -9.07 -13.10 -21.23
N ILE A 74 -9.44 -12.15 -20.36
CA ILE A 74 -10.11 -10.89 -20.74
C ILE A 74 -9.17 -9.68 -20.73
N THR A 75 -7.89 -9.86 -20.35
CA THR A 75 -6.78 -8.94 -20.58
C THR A 75 -5.92 -9.41 -21.73
N ALA A 76 -5.30 -8.47 -22.47
CA ALA A 76 -4.41 -8.83 -23.56
C ALA A 76 -3.20 -9.61 -23.03
N ASP A 77 -2.77 -10.62 -23.77
CA ASP A 77 -1.58 -11.42 -23.46
C ASP A 77 -0.34 -10.99 -24.24
N GLU A 78 -0.40 -9.83 -24.86
CA GLU A 78 0.74 -9.24 -25.57
C GLU A 78 1.68 -8.60 -24.58
N THR A 79 2.96 -8.79 -24.77
CA THR A 79 4.02 -8.13 -24.02
C THR A 79 4.67 -7.06 -24.85
N TYR A 80 5.06 -5.96 -24.20
CA TYR A 80 5.65 -4.82 -24.85
C TYR A 80 6.57 -4.06 -23.90
N GLY A 81 7.82 -3.80 -24.32
CA GLY A 81 8.81 -3.16 -23.47
C GLY A 81 9.39 -4.11 -22.41
N TYR A 82 9.77 -3.56 -21.27
CA TYR A 82 10.38 -4.28 -20.17
C TYR A 82 9.64 -4.04 -18.88
N HIS A 83 9.66 -5.03 -18.05
CA HIS A 83 9.10 -4.98 -16.75
C HIS A 83 9.71 -6.03 -15.85
N PRO A 84 9.53 -5.90 -14.57
CA PRO A 84 10.00 -6.87 -13.60
C PRO A 84 9.44 -8.29 -13.78
N GLY A 85 8.58 -8.60 -14.65
CA GLY A 85 8.17 -9.93 -15.02
C GLY A 85 8.21 -10.87 -13.91
N PRO A 86 8.22 -12.13 -13.73
CA PRO A 86 7.98 -12.69 -12.42
C PRO A 86 8.83 -11.96 -11.39
N MET A 87 8.18 -11.24 -10.49
CA MET A 87 8.84 -10.45 -9.46
C MET A 87 9.80 -11.36 -8.70
N THR A 88 11.08 -11.04 -8.76
CA THR A 88 12.13 -11.87 -8.16
C THR A 88 12.66 -11.14 -6.95
N GLU A 89 12.67 -11.81 -5.81
CA GLU A 89 13.29 -11.28 -4.61
C GLU A 89 14.79 -11.58 -4.64
N VAL A 90 15.62 -10.53 -4.58
CA VAL A 90 17.06 -10.64 -4.42
C VAL A 90 17.47 -9.82 -3.21
N LYS A 91 18.06 -10.47 -2.21
CA LYS A 91 18.48 -9.84 -0.94
C LYS A 91 17.37 -9.03 -0.26
N GLY A 92 16.17 -9.57 -0.21
CA GLY A 92 15.03 -8.90 0.38
C GLY A 92 14.44 -7.75 -0.45
N ARG A 93 14.74 -7.66 -1.74
CA ARG A 93 14.17 -6.69 -2.67
C ARG A 93 13.54 -7.39 -3.86
N ILE A 94 12.44 -6.85 -4.32
CA ILE A 94 11.89 -7.22 -5.62
C ILE A 94 12.67 -6.46 -6.68
N VAL A 95 13.24 -7.18 -7.64
CA VAL A 95 14.08 -6.62 -8.68
C VAL A 95 13.55 -6.93 -10.07
N ASP A 96 13.82 -6.02 -10.99
CA ASP A 96 13.61 -6.23 -12.40
C ASP A 96 14.58 -7.31 -12.93
N ASN A 97 14.03 -8.29 -13.62
CA ASN A 97 14.80 -9.33 -14.30
C ASN A 97 14.84 -9.14 -15.83
N GLY A 98 14.41 -7.99 -16.32
CA GLY A 98 14.39 -7.67 -17.74
C GLY A 98 13.30 -8.36 -18.55
N THR A 99 12.25 -8.87 -17.92
CA THR A 99 11.13 -9.50 -18.64
C THR A 99 10.31 -8.44 -19.38
N PRO A 100 9.90 -8.70 -20.63
CA PRO A 100 9.04 -7.79 -21.38
C PRO A 100 7.69 -7.55 -20.68
N ILE A 101 7.26 -6.29 -20.66
CA ILE A 101 5.99 -5.87 -20.05
C ILE A 101 4.84 -5.91 -21.04
N LYS A 102 3.62 -5.93 -20.54
CA LYS A 102 2.43 -5.70 -21.35
C LYS A 102 2.21 -4.21 -21.61
N ILE A 103 1.74 -3.91 -22.81
CA ILE A 103 1.54 -2.53 -23.27
C ILE A 103 0.48 -1.78 -22.46
N ASN A 104 -0.43 -2.48 -21.80
CA ASN A 104 -1.49 -1.88 -21.00
C ASN A 104 -1.04 -1.46 -19.60
N MET A 105 0.20 -1.64 -19.25
CA MET A 105 0.71 -1.14 -17.98
C MET A 105 0.90 0.38 -18.03
N PRO A 106 0.38 1.12 -17.05
CA PRO A 106 0.44 2.58 -17.07
C PRO A 106 1.84 3.14 -16.79
N ASN A 107 2.67 2.41 -16.04
CA ASN A 107 4.02 2.85 -15.70
C ASN A 107 5.08 2.00 -16.37
N HIS A 108 5.88 2.62 -17.21
CA HIS A 108 6.96 2.01 -17.95
C HIS A 108 8.33 2.04 -17.26
N ASN A 109 8.45 2.79 -16.17
CA ASN A 109 9.69 2.81 -15.35
C ASN A 109 9.68 1.73 -14.28
N ALA A 110 8.70 0.87 -14.32
CA ALA A 110 8.42 -0.05 -13.25
C ALA A 110 9.51 -1.11 -13.08
N THR A 111 10.00 -1.23 -11.88
CA THR A 111 10.86 -2.32 -11.43
C THR A 111 10.12 -3.34 -10.56
N ALA A 112 8.87 -3.18 -10.28
CA ALA A 112 8.05 -4.10 -9.50
C ALA A 112 6.56 -3.87 -9.79
N CYS A 113 6.19 -3.92 -11.07
CA CYS A 113 4.81 -3.77 -11.49
C CYS A 113 4.23 -5.05 -12.03
N THR A 114 2.94 -5.25 -11.79
CA THR A 114 2.13 -6.28 -12.43
C THR A 114 1.14 -5.65 -13.39
N ASN A 115 0.52 -6.46 -14.25
CA ASN A 115 -0.68 -6.02 -14.95
C ASN A 115 -1.83 -5.82 -13.97
N ALA A 116 -2.84 -5.06 -14.39
CA ALA A 116 -4.06 -4.94 -13.64
C ALA A 116 -4.78 -6.29 -13.53
N HIS A 117 -5.05 -6.72 -12.32
CA HIS A 117 -5.66 -8.01 -11.99
C HIS A 117 -6.28 -7.96 -10.58
N GLN A 118 -6.91 -9.02 -10.14
CA GLN A 118 -7.59 -9.10 -8.83
C GLN A 118 -8.55 -7.95 -8.58
N GLY A 119 -9.78 -8.17 -8.86
CA GLY A 119 -10.86 -7.22 -8.64
C GLY A 119 -12.11 -7.64 -9.36
N GLY A 120 -13.05 -6.73 -9.44
CA GLY A 120 -14.38 -7.02 -9.93
C GLY A 120 -14.86 -6.09 -11.04
N ILE A 121 -16.05 -6.37 -11.52
CA ILE A 121 -16.73 -5.59 -12.55
C ILE A 121 -18.01 -4.98 -11.99
N VAL A 122 -18.44 -3.87 -12.54
CA VAL A 122 -19.67 -3.18 -12.13
C VAL A 122 -20.29 -2.46 -13.33
N SER A 123 -21.62 -2.41 -13.36
CA SER A 123 -22.35 -1.56 -14.31
C SER A 123 -22.81 -0.27 -13.68
N THR A 124 -22.81 0.80 -14.46
CA THR A 124 -23.45 2.06 -14.11
C THR A 124 -24.95 2.03 -14.44
N PRO A 125 -25.76 2.93 -13.89
CA PRO A 125 -27.20 2.99 -14.18
C PRO A 125 -27.55 3.20 -15.67
N ASP A 126 -26.66 3.81 -16.44
CA ASP A 126 -26.79 4.01 -17.88
C ASP A 126 -26.27 2.83 -18.72
N GLY A 127 -25.90 1.72 -18.07
CA GLY A 127 -25.52 0.49 -18.72
C GLY A 127 -24.06 0.37 -19.17
N GLN A 128 -23.20 1.33 -18.81
CA GLN A 128 -21.77 1.20 -19.02
C GLN A 128 -21.18 0.17 -18.04
N TRP A 129 -20.14 -0.53 -18.46
CA TRP A 129 -19.46 -1.52 -17.63
C TRP A 129 -18.02 -1.10 -17.35
N TRP A 130 -17.60 -1.35 -16.12
CA TRP A 130 -16.30 -0.95 -15.61
C TRP A 130 -15.67 -2.07 -14.80
N ALA A 131 -14.33 -2.16 -14.87
CA ALA A 131 -13.55 -2.99 -13.98
C ALA A 131 -12.82 -2.12 -12.94
N LEU A 132 -12.82 -2.59 -11.71
CA LEU A 132 -11.99 -2.09 -10.63
C LEU A 132 -10.99 -3.19 -10.29
N LEU A 133 -9.78 -3.05 -10.78
CA LEU A 133 -8.71 -4.02 -10.60
C LEU A 133 -7.55 -3.39 -9.85
N MET A 134 -6.74 -4.20 -9.20
CA MET A 134 -5.52 -3.72 -8.58
C MET A 134 -4.33 -3.93 -9.49
N GLN A 135 -3.30 -3.13 -9.24
CA GLN A 135 -1.99 -3.23 -9.84
C GLN A 135 -0.93 -3.04 -8.78
N ASP A 136 0.11 -3.85 -8.77
CA ASP A 136 1.30 -3.58 -7.97
C ASP A 136 2.13 -2.50 -8.68
N PHE A 137 2.49 -1.45 -7.95
CA PHE A 137 3.06 -0.25 -8.53
C PHE A 137 4.22 0.26 -7.69
N HIS A 138 5.39 -0.33 -7.89
CA HIS A 138 6.62 0.06 -7.21
C HIS A 138 6.51 0.16 -5.68
N SER A 139 7.27 1.06 -5.11
CA SER A 139 7.27 1.33 -3.67
C SER A 139 5.98 1.98 -3.15
N ILE A 140 5.11 2.47 -4.02
CA ILE A 140 3.74 2.89 -3.64
C ILE A 140 2.88 1.68 -3.24
N GLY A 141 3.17 0.50 -3.79
CA GLY A 141 2.43 -0.73 -3.54
C GLY A 141 1.21 -0.87 -4.42
N ARG A 142 0.15 -1.46 -3.88
CA ARG A 142 -1.07 -1.76 -4.64
C ARG A 142 -1.94 -0.53 -4.83
N THR A 143 -2.24 -0.22 -6.07
CA THR A 143 -3.20 0.80 -6.49
C THR A 143 -4.45 0.15 -7.08
N VAL A 144 -5.51 0.93 -7.20
CA VAL A 144 -6.75 0.50 -7.85
C VAL A 144 -6.93 1.28 -9.13
N ASP A 145 -7.13 0.55 -10.22
CA ASP A 145 -7.35 1.12 -11.54
C ASP A 145 -8.81 0.93 -11.95
N LEU A 146 -9.41 2.00 -12.47
CA LEU A 146 -10.75 1.98 -13.05
C LEU A 146 -10.63 1.91 -14.56
N MET A 147 -11.16 0.85 -15.16
CA MET A 147 -11.04 0.58 -16.58
C MET A 147 -12.41 0.32 -17.22
N PRO A 148 -12.64 0.80 -18.46
CA PRO A 148 -13.84 0.47 -19.21
C PRO A 148 -13.86 -1.01 -19.59
N ILE A 149 -15.06 -1.57 -19.71
CA ILE A 149 -15.30 -2.92 -20.20
C ILE A 149 -16.11 -2.85 -21.49
N THR A 150 -15.68 -3.59 -22.49
CA THR A 150 -16.43 -3.85 -23.72
C THR A 150 -16.93 -5.28 -23.74
N TRP A 151 -18.23 -5.47 -23.84
CA TRP A 151 -18.84 -6.79 -24.02
C TRP A 151 -18.75 -7.23 -25.50
N LYS A 152 -18.13 -8.38 -25.72
CA LYS A 152 -18.04 -8.99 -27.03
C LYS A 152 -18.29 -10.50 -26.94
N ASP A 153 -19.19 -11.03 -27.73
CA ASP A 153 -19.57 -12.47 -27.76
C ASP A 153 -19.94 -13.02 -26.37
N GLY A 154 -20.55 -12.16 -25.53
CA GLY A 154 -20.93 -12.48 -24.16
C GLY A 154 -19.74 -12.54 -23.17
N TRP A 155 -18.62 -11.90 -23.48
CA TRP A 155 -17.46 -11.80 -22.61
C TRP A 155 -17.13 -10.33 -22.26
N PRO A 156 -16.80 -10.04 -21.00
CA PRO A 156 -16.48 -8.67 -20.54
C PRO A 156 -15.00 -8.37 -20.72
N PHE A 157 -14.57 -8.07 -21.92
CA PHE A 157 -13.18 -7.68 -22.17
C PHE A 157 -12.85 -6.34 -21.53
N ILE A 158 -11.71 -6.24 -20.86
CA ILE A 158 -11.16 -4.96 -20.42
C ILE A 158 -10.75 -4.17 -21.65
N GLY A 159 -11.02 -2.84 -21.63
CA GLY A 159 -10.63 -1.93 -22.71
C GLY A 159 -11.78 -1.58 -23.65
N LEU A 160 -11.40 -0.94 -24.75
CA LEU A 160 -12.31 -0.35 -25.73
C LEU A 160 -12.49 -1.24 -26.93
N GLU A 161 -13.60 -1.05 -27.64
CA GLU A 161 -13.80 -1.65 -28.95
C GLU A 161 -12.62 -1.32 -29.88
N GLY A 162 -12.11 -2.33 -30.59
CA GLY A 162 -10.91 -2.20 -31.39
C GLY A 162 -9.57 -2.33 -30.65
N ASN A 163 -9.59 -2.33 -29.31
CA ASN A 163 -8.40 -2.53 -28.47
C ASN A 163 -8.71 -3.36 -27.21
N LEU A 164 -9.39 -4.46 -27.40
CA LEU A 164 -9.84 -5.33 -26.32
C LEU A 164 -8.67 -5.94 -25.54
N GLY A 165 -8.87 -6.09 -24.25
CA GLY A 165 -7.89 -6.66 -23.31
C GLY A 165 -6.86 -5.64 -22.81
N ARG A 166 -6.88 -4.39 -23.26
CA ARG A 166 -5.93 -3.35 -22.86
C ARG A 166 -6.61 -2.20 -22.15
N ALA A 167 -6.15 -1.89 -20.94
CA ALA A 167 -6.58 -0.71 -20.23
C ALA A 167 -6.14 0.56 -21.00
N PRO A 168 -7.06 1.48 -21.32
CA PRO A 168 -6.68 2.76 -21.90
C PRO A 168 -5.92 3.59 -20.87
N ARG A 169 -4.92 4.33 -21.31
CA ARG A 169 -4.12 5.19 -20.43
C ARG A 169 -4.93 6.33 -19.82
N THR A 170 -5.90 6.82 -20.57
CA THR A 170 -6.85 7.87 -20.14
C THR A 170 -8.21 7.54 -20.73
N TRP A 171 -9.27 7.80 -19.97
CA TRP A 171 -10.63 7.54 -20.40
C TRP A 171 -11.61 8.48 -19.73
N GLU A 172 -12.79 8.62 -20.31
CA GLU A 172 -13.89 9.38 -19.72
C GLU A 172 -14.32 8.76 -18.41
N LYS A 173 -14.67 9.59 -17.43
CA LYS A 173 -15.19 9.08 -16.16
C LYS A 173 -16.57 8.45 -16.37
N PRO A 174 -16.89 7.39 -15.62
CA PRO A 174 -18.21 6.79 -15.68
C PRO A 174 -19.29 7.81 -15.32
N SER A 175 -20.40 7.81 -16.08
CA SER A 175 -21.58 8.58 -15.72
C SER A 175 -22.34 7.84 -14.62
N THR A 176 -22.37 8.40 -13.43
CA THR A 176 -23.09 7.81 -12.29
C THR A 176 -24.46 8.46 -12.06
N GLY A 177 -24.79 9.52 -12.82
CA GLY A 177 -25.96 10.37 -12.56
C GLY A 177 -25.86 11.22 -11.28
N ALA A 178 -24.81 11.04 -10.50
CA ALA A 178 -24.58 11.81 -9.29
C ALA A 178 -24.04 13.21 -9.63
N LYS A 179 -24.56 14.23 -8.95
CA LYS A 179 -23.91 15.54 -8.96
C LYS A 179 -22.57 15.41 -8.27
N VAL A 180 -21.50 15.67 -9.01
CA VAL A 180 -20.14 15.70 -8.46
C VAL A 180 -19.88 17.11 -7.95
N GLU A 181 -19.92 17.29 -6.65
CA GLU A 181 -19.37 18.49 -6.04
C GLU A 181 -17.84 18.44 -6.13
N PRO A 182 -17.19 19.54 -6.56
CA PRO A 182 -15.74 19.59 -6.55
C PRO A 182 -15.24 19.33 -5.12
N ARG A 183 -14.53 18.25 -4.91
CA ARG A 183 -13.90 18.00 -3.61
C ARG A 183 -12.65 18.88 -3.51
N ALA A 184 -12.46 19.46 -2.33
CA ALA A 184 -11.17 20.05 -1.97
C ALA A 184 -10.05 19.02 -2.18
N PRO A 185 -8.84 19.46 -2.55
CA PRO A 185 -7.68 18.57 -2.59
C PRO A 185 -7.60 17.74 -1.31
N TYR A 186 -7.24 16.48 -1.45
CA TYR A 186 -7.17 15.57 -0.31
C TYR A 186 -6.11 16.05 0.68
N GLN A 187 -6.55 16.58 1.81
CA GLN A 187 -5.67 17.07 2.86
C GLN A 187 -5.08 15.89 3.63
N ARG A 188 -3.76 15.90 3.78
CA ARG A 188 -3.02 14.90 4.54
C ARG A 188 -2.23 15.49 5.70
N ASN A 189 -2.23 16.79 5.81
CA ASN A 189 -1.59 17.50 6.90
C ASN A 189 -2.42 17.36 8.19
N ASP A 190 -1.75 17.30 9.31
CA ASP A 190 -2.38 17.25 10.62
C ASP A 190 -1.55 18.05 11.64
N ASP A 191 -2.16 19.05 12.24
CA ASP A 191 -1.60 19.83 13.33
C ASP A 191 -1.99 19.27 14.71
N PHE A 192 -2.68 18.13 14.72
CA PHE A 192 -3.15 17.41 15.91
C PHE A 192 -4.01 18.23 16.88
N ASN A 193 -4.57 19.35 16.43
CA ASN A 193 -5.48 20.20 17.22
C ASN A 193 -6.90 19.63 17.35
N GLY A 194 -7.21 18.55 16.64
CA GLY A 194 -8.50 17.88 16.67
C GLY A 194 -8.78 17.16 18.01
N LYS A 195 -10.05 16.83 18.24
CA LYS A 195 -10.47 16.01 19.39
C LYS A 195 -10.20 14.51 19.17
N ALA A 196 -9.96 14.10 17.94
CA ALA A 196 -9.65 12.73 17.52
C ALA A 196 -8.68 12.76 16.34
N LEU A 197 -7.96 11.67 16.12
CA LEU A 197 -7.13 11.51 14.93
C LEU A 197 -7.99 11.60 13.67
N GLN A 198 -7.45 12.27 12.65
CA GLN A 198 -8.09 12.33 11.35
C GLN A 198 -8.12 10.93 10.71
N ARG A 199 -9.09 10.68 9.81
CA ARG A 199 -9.25 9.39 9.12
C ARG A 199 -8.14 9.03 8.13
N ILE A 200 -7.20 9.94 7.92
CA ILE A 200 -6.01 9.73 7.09
C ILE A 200 -4.96 8.85 7.78
N TRP A 201 -5.07 8.67 9.09
CA TRP A 201 -4.14 7.90 9.89
C TRP A 201 -4.53 6.44 10.01
N GLN A 202 -3.54 5.57 10.07
CA GLN A 202 -3.68 4.15 10.30
C GLN A 202 -2.58 3.67 11.26
N TRP A 203 -2.97 2.87 12.24
CA TRP A 203 -2.01 2.20 13.11
C TRP A 203 -1.37 1.00 12.40
N ASN A 204 -0.07 0.82 12.58
CA ASN A 204 0.64 -0.33 12.02
C ASN A 204 0.27 -1.65 12.72
N HIS A 205 0.00 -1.58 14.03
CA HIS A 205 -0.52 -2.69 14.85
C HIS A 205 -1.84 -2.25 15.51
N ASN A 206 -2.50 -3.17 16.20
CA ASN A 206 -3.57 -2.78 17.10
C ASN A 206 -3.01 -1.86 18.19
N PRO A 207 -3.42 -0.60 18.29
CA PRO A 207 -2.86 0.33 19.24
C PRO A 207 -3.23 -0.06 20.68
N ASP A 208 -2.42 0.34 21.63
CA ASP A 208 -2.83 0.47 23.01
C ASP A 208 -3.26 1.92 23.26
N ASP A 209 -4.56 2.16 23.33
CA ASP A 209 -5.15 3.49 23.44
C ASP A 209 -4.80 4.22 24.74
N LYS A 210 -4.24 3.51 25.72
CA LYS A 210 -3.73 4.11 26.96
C LYS A 210 -2.35 4.74 26.78
N LEU A 211 -1.67 4.47 25.68
CA LEU A 211 -0.27 4.82 25.45
C LEU A 211 -0.08 5.87 24.36
N TRP A 212 -1.17 6.48 23.92
CA TRP A 212 -1.14 7.64 23.03
C TRP A 212 -2.27 8.61 23.36
N SER A 213 -2.13 9.86 22.97
CA SER A 213 -3.20 10.85 23.14
C SER A 213 -2.95 12.09 22.27
N LEU A 214 -4.02 12.84 22.01
CA LEU A 214 -3.91 14.23 21.54
C LEU A 214 -3.91 15.13 22.78
N MET A 215 -2.86 15.92 22.95
CA MET A 215 -2.64 16.73 24.13
C MET A 215 -2.01 18.07 23.77
N GLY A 216 -2.71 19.15 24.05
CA GLY A 216 -2.20 20.52 23.80
C GLY A 216 -1.87 20.78 22.34
N GLY A 217 -2.69 20.27 21.39
CA GLY A 217 -2.45 20.40 19.95
C GLY A 217 -1.29 19.56 19.44
N LYS A 218 -0.96 18.43 20.09
CA LYS A 218 0.13 17.53 19.69
C LYS A 218 -0.28 16.09 19.84
N LEU A 219 0.27 15.24 18.99
CA LEU A 219 0.21 13.79 19.15
C LEU A 219 1.29 13.35 20.15
N ARG A 220 0.88 12.75 21.25
CA ARG A 220 1.75 12.12 22.24
C ARG A 220 1.78 10.62 21.98
N ILE A 221 2.97 10.04 21.87
CA ILE A 221 3.19 8.59 21.79
C ILE A 221 4.16 8.18 22.90
N GLU A 222 3.75 7.23 23.76
CA GLU A 222 4.64 6.66 24.77
C GLU A 222 5.60 5.63 24.18
N SER A 223 6.84 5.65 24.67
CA SER A 223 7.86 4.67 24.30
C SER A 223 7.59 3.33 24.98
N THR A 224 7.16 2.36 24.22
CA THR A 224 6.93 0.98 24.67
C THR A 224 8.14 0.09 24.38
N PRO A 225 8.33 -1.01 25.11
CA PRO A 225 9.40 -1.96 24.82
C PRO A 225 9.32 -2.49 23.38
N ALA A 226 10.36 -2.28 22.58
CA ALA A 226 10.51 -2.91 21.27
C ALA A 226 11.98 -2.96 20.88
N SER A 227 12.39 -4.00 20.16
CA SER A 227 13.76 -4.15 19.67
C SER A 227 14.04 -3.30 18.42
N GLN A 228 12.99 -2.95 17.68
CA GLN A 228 13.06 -2.20 16.43
C GLN A 228 11.69 -1.60 16.06
N LEU A 229 11.69 -0.69 15.07
CA LEU A 229 10.49 0.01 14.61
C LEU A 229 9.32 -0.92 14.24
N LEU A 230 9.60 -2.03 13.56
CA LEU A 230 8.54 -2.95 13.12
C LEU A 230 7.75 -3.59 14.27
N TRP A 231 8.32 -3.64 15.47
CA TRP A 231 7.67 -4.16 16.68
C TRP A 231 7.13 -3.07 17.61
N ALA A 232 7.35 -1.80 17.28
CA ALA A 232 6.82 -0.68 18.05
C ALA A 232 5.30 -0.60 17.91
N ARG A 233 4.58 -0.85 19.00
CA ARG A 233 3.13 -1.08 18.97
C ARG A 233 2.34 0.13 18.48
N ASN A 234 2.58 1.30 19.05
CA ASN A 234 1.88 2.53 18.70
C ASN A 234 2.65 3.30 17.63
N THR A 235 2.72 2.75 16.43
CA THR A 235 3.30 3.39 15.26
C THR A 235 2.18 3.87 14.35
N LEU A 236 2.08 5.20 14.19
CA LEU A 236 1.03 5.86 13.42
C LEU A 236 1.51 6.15 12.01
N THR A 237 0.77 5.68 11.00
CA THR A 237 1.22 5.70 9.61
C THR A 237 0.25 6.42 8.69
N GLN A 238 0.78 6.92 7.58
CA GLN A 238 0.00 7.29 6.39
C GLN A 238 0.49 6.53 5.16
N ARG A 239 -0.33 6.43 4.13
CA ARG A 239 0.14 5.94 2.82
C ARG A 239 0.99 7.01 2.16
N ALA A 240 2.09 6.61 1.55
CA ALA A 240 2.85 7.48 0.67
C ALA A 240 2.00 7.93 -0.53
N ILE A 241 2.30 9.10 -1.07
CA ILE A 241 1.65 9.65 -2.25
C ILE A 241 2.71 9.84 -3.33
N GLY A 242 2.49 9.21 -4.47
CA GLY A 242 3.32 9.40 -5.66
C GLY A 242 2.85 10.60 -6.53
N PRO A 243 3.64 10.97 -7.54
CA PRO A 243 4.95 10.42 -7.86
C PRO A 243 6.05 10.82 -6.89
N VAL A 244 5.98 12.04 -6.34
CA VAL A 244 6.91 12.58 -5.35
C VAL A 244 6.15 13.19 -4.20
N SER A 245 6.65 13.05 -2.99
CA SER A 245 6.08 13.74 -1.83
C SER A 245 7.11 13.96 -0.74
N GLN A 246 6.87 14.98 0.06
CA GLN A 246 7.63 15.28 1.26
C GLN A 246 6.76 15.08 2.48
N THR A 247 7.30 14.39 3.47
CA THR A 247 6.67 14.26 4.78
C THR A 247 7.53 14.98 5.79
N ILE A 248 6.96 15.95 6.49
CA ILE A 248 7.65 16.75 7.49
C ILE A 248 6.90 16.66 8.82
N VAL A 249 7.63 16.61 9.93
CA VAL A 249 7.03 16.63 11.26
C VAL A 249 7.94 17.36 12.26
N GLU A 250 7.37 18.14 13.16
CA GLU A 250 8.04 18.66 14.36
C GLU A 250 8.04 17.57 15.43
N LEU A 251 9.20 17.31 16.03
CA LEU A 251 9.41 16.35 17.10
C LEU A 251 9.92 17.06 18.36
N ASP A 252 9.20 16.93 19.48
CA ASP A 252 9.61 17.37 20.81
C ASP A 252 10.06 16.16 21.63
N ILE A 253 11.32 16.19 22.06
CA ILE A 253 12.04 15.09 22.72
C ILE A 253 12.28 15.30 24.22
N ASN A 254 11.73 16.36 24.81
CA ASN A 254 11.99 16.72 26.20
C ASN A 254 11.61 15.62 27.20
N ASN A 255 10.64 14.79 26.86
CA ASN A 255 10.10 13.75 27.73
C ASN A 255 10.62 12.34 27.43
N LEU A 256 11.58 12.20 26.53
CA LEU A 256 12.24 10.93 26.28
C LEU A 256 13.08 10.50 27.49
N LYS A 257 13.11 9.20 27.76
CA LYS A 257 13.93 8.57 28.80
C LYS A 257 15.04 7.71 28.21
N ASP A 258 15.89 7.21 29.07
CA ASP A 258 17.00 6.33 28.69
C ASP A 258 16.53 5.08 27.93
N GLY A 259 17.06 4.87 26.73
CA GLY A 259 16.70 3.81 25.81
C GLY A 259 15.60 4.18 24.81
N ASP A 260 15.00 5.38 24.91
CA ASP A 260 13.95 5.79 23.98
C ASP A 260 14.51 6.15 22.61
N VAL A 261 13.75 5.74 21.59
CA VAL A 261 13.96 6.06 20.19
C VAL A 261 12.63 6.59 19.65
N ALA A 262 12.64 7.80 19.09
CA ALA A 262 11.43 8.40 18.52
C ALA A 262 11.75 9.20 17.27
N GLY A 263 10.85 9.18 16.28
CA GLY A 263 11.10 9.87 15.03
C GLY A 263 10.10 9.66 13.92
N LEU A 264 10.58 9.94 12.71
CA LEU A 264 9.90 9.72 11.44
C LEU A 264 10.49 8.49 10.76
N GLY A 265 9.66 7.52 10.46
CA GLY A 265 10.06 6.31 9.75
C GLY A 265 9.37 6.14 8.41
N ASN A 266 9.81 5.15 7.66
CA ASN A 266 9.13 4.59 6.49
C ASN A 266 8.96 3.09 6.72
N ILE A 267 7.71 2.69 6.99
CA ILE A 267 7.39 1.27 7.16
C ILE A 267 7.18 0.66 5.79
N ASN A 268 7.94 -0.35 5.55
CA ASN A 268 7.84 -1.42 4.59
C ASN A 268 8.83 -2.50 5.04
N MET A 269 9.08 -3.51 4.25
CA MET A 269 10.23 -4.39 4.41
C MET A 269 11.09 -4.29 3.15
N PRO A 270 12.27 -3.69 3.25
CA PRO A 270 12.95 -3.19 4.46
C PRO A 270 12.38 -1.87 4.99
N CYS A 271 12.40 -1.68 6.30
CA CYS A 271 12.06 -0.40 6.93
C CYS A 271 13.28 0.51 7.08
N SER A 272 13.00 1.80 7.30
CA SER A 272 14.02 2.79 7.59
C SER A 272 13.45 3.90 8.50
N TRP A 273 14.30 4.65 9.15
CA TRP A 273 13.86 5.77 9.97
C TRP A 273 14.98 6.79 10.23
N LEU A 274 14.55 8.00 10.53
CA LEU A 274 15.37 9.06 11.13
C LEU A 274 14.73 9.43 12.48
N GLY A 275 15.48 9.32 13.56
CA GLY A 275 14.92 9.54 14.88
C GLY A 275 15.97 9.90 15.91
N VAL A 276 15.51 10.38 17.04
CA VAL A 276 16.34 10.69 18.19
C VAL A 276 16.48 9.47 19.08
N VAL A 277 17.71 9.12 19.40
CA VAL A 277 18.07 8.06 20.35
C VAL A 277 18.59 8.70 21.62
N LYS A 278 17.99 8.35 22.76
CA LYS A 278 18.44 8.79 24.09
C LYS A 278 19.14 7.66 24.81
N ASN A 279 20.40 7.86 25.16
CA ASN A 279 21.20 6.91 25.93
C ASN A 279 21.80 7.60 27.17
N GLY A 280 21.22 7.35 28.32
CA GLY A 280 21.49 8.08 29.54
C GLY A 280 21.17 9.57 29.39
N LYS A 281 22.20 10.43 29.53
CA LYS A 281 22.10 11.87 29.30
C LYS A 281 22.33 12.29 27.85
N ASN A 282 22.88 11.39 27.02
CA ASN A 282 23.23 11.70 25.63
C ASN A 282 22.01 11.57 24.73
N ILE A 283 21.87 12.56 23.83
CA ILE A 283 20.85 12.62 22.81
C ILE A 283 21.57 12.72 21.46
N LYS A 284 21.25 11.82 20.55
CA LYS A 284 21.80 11.81 19.19
C LYS A 284 20.69 11.61 18.18
N LEU A 285 20.84 12.19 17.01
CA LEU A 285 20.03 11.85 15.85
C LEU A 285 20.64 10.62 15.18
N GLN A 286 19.81 9.68 14.83
CA GLN A 286 20.23 8.45 14.16
C GLN A 286 19.38 8.22 12.94
N TRP A 287 20.03 7.94 11.82
CA TRP A 287 19.45 7.37 10.65
C TRP A 287 19.72 5.87 10.62
N PHE A 288 18.72 5.10 10.19
CA PHE A 288 18.78 3.66 10.10
C PHE A 288 18.10 3.15 8.85
N GLN A 289 18.66 2.16 8.18
CA GLN A 289 17.99 1.36 7.15
C GLN A 289 18.23 -0.14 7.39
N GLN A 290 17.18 -0.92 7.21
CA GLN A 290 17.20 -2.35 7.48
C GLN A 290 17.93 -3.15 6.39
N VAL A 291 17.98 -2.68 5.14
CA VAL A 291 18.58 -3.43 4.00
C VAL A 291 19.98 -3.93 4.33
N ASP A 292 20.83 -3.01 4.73
CA ASP A 292 22.23 -3.30 5.03
C ASP A 292 22.51 -3.25 6.54
N ASN A 293 21.44 -3.10 7.34
CA ASN A 293 21.51 -2.82 8.77
C ASN A 293 22.41 -1.61 9.07
N ASP A 294 22.34 -0.61 8.19
CA ASP A 294 23.24 0.54 8.20
C ASP A 294 22.71 1.62 9.15
N THR A 295 23.63 2.24 9.87
CA THR A 295 23.32 3.23 10.89
C THR A 295 24.31 4.40 10.83
N ILE A 296 23.77 5.60 10.69
CA ILE A 296 24.56 6.83 10.78
C ILE A 296 24.07 7.65 11.97
N THR A 297 25.02 8.05 12.83
CA THR A 297 24.73 8.83 14.03
C THR A 297 25.26 10.25 13.86
N ILE A 298 24.43 11.23 14.20
CA ILE A 298 24.69 12.66 14.04
C ILE A 298 24.55 13.32 15.41
N ASP A 299 25.55 14.11 15.79
CA ASP A 299 25.49 14.93 16.99
C ASP A 299 24.55 16.12 16.76
N ILE A 300 23.59 16.30 17.63
CA ILE A 300 22.61 17.39 17.56
C ILE A 300 22.49 18.10 18.92
N ASN A 301 22.18 19.38 18.85
CA ASN A 301 21.82 20.17 20.03
C ASN A 301 20.53 20.97 19.76
N PRO A 302 19.38 20.31 19.83
CA PRO A 302 18.11 20.94 19.48
C PRO A 302 17.70 21.98 20.55
N LYS A 303 17.44 23.21 20.11
CA LYS A 303 16.96 24.28 20.98
C LYS A 303 15.60 23.92 21.57
N LYS A 304 15.43 24.06 22.89
CA LYS A 304 14.20 23.71 23.61
C LYS A 304 13.73 22.27 23.38
N GLY A 305 14.65 21.35 23.00
CA GLY A 305 14.32 19.94 22.77
C GLY A 305 13.43 19.69 21.54
N LYS A 306 13.46 20.57 20.53
CA LYS A 306 12.65 20.47 19.32
C LYS A 306 13.50 20.41 18.07
N LEU A 307 13.09 19.57 17.12
CA LEU A 307 13.67 19.47 15.78
C LEU A 307 12.59 19.07 14.78
N TRP A 308 12.89 19.22 13.51
CA TRP A 308 12.02 18.80 12.40
C TRP A 308 12.68 17.69 11.63
N LEU A 309 11.90 16.69 11.30
CA LEU A 309 12.33 15.55 10.50
C LEU A 309 11.56 15.60 9.18
N MET A 310 12.24 15.22 8.09
CA MET A 310 11.67 15.16 6.75
C MET A 310 12.04 13.84 6.09
N LEU A 311 11.09 13.25 5.40
CA LEU A 311 11.28 12.19 4.41
C LEU A 311 10.90 12.73 3.04
N ASP A 312 11.87 12.83 2.16
CA ASP A 312 11.74 13.29 0.79
C ASP A 312 11.71 12.05 -0.13
N GLY A 313 10.55 11.71 -0.65
CA GLY A 313 10.28 10.49 -1.40
C GLY A 313 10.04 10.75 -2.88
N ASP A 314 10.74 10.01 -3.72
CA ASP A 314 10.54 9.91 -5.16
C ASP A 314 10.15 8.46 -5.50
N TYR A 315 8.86 8.25 -5.66
CA TYR A 315 8.28 6.92 -5.85
C TYR A 315 8.25 6.49 -7.32
N ASP A 316 8.50 7.40 -8.28
CA ASP A 316 8.72 7.03 -9.67
C ASP A 316 10.11 6.41 -9.87
N ASN A 317 11.08 6.87 -9.09
CA ASN A 317 12.44 6.36 -9.11
C ASN A 317 12.76 5.44 -7.93
N ASP A 318 11.77 5.08 -7.12
CA ASP A 318 11.90 4.21 -5.95
C ASP A 318 13.05 4.60 -5.03
N CYS A 319 13.13 5.88 -4.67
CA CYS A 319 14.17 6.34 -3.76
C CYS A 319 13.66 7.37 -2.76
N ALA A 320 14.37 7.50 -1.66
CA ALA A 320 14.07 8.49 -0.63
C ALA A 320 15.31 9.00 0.06
N GLN A 321 15.20 10.20 0.66
CA GLN A 321 16.24 10.83 1.45
C GLN A 321 15.63 11.40 2.73
N TYR A 322 16.20 11.04 3.87
CA TYR A 322 15.88 11.73 5.11
C TYR A 322 16.66 13.05 5.25
N LYS A 323 16.00 14.00 5.88
CA LYS A 323 16.58 15.29 6.24
C LYS A 323 16.12 15.70 7.63
N TYR A 324 16.87 16.57 8.31
CA TYR A 324 16.48 17.17 9.58
C TYR A 324 16.75 18.67 9.60
N SER A 325 16.06 19.38 10.46
CA SER A 325 16.29 20.78 10.73
C SER A 325 16.21 21.07 12.23
N LEU A 326 17.02 22.00 12.72
CA LEU A 326 16.97 22.49 14.10
C LEU A 326 16.19 23.80 14.26
N ASN A 327 15.74 24.39 13.15
CA ASN A 327 15.01 25.67 13.14
C ASN A 327 13.69 25.61 12.33
N GLY A 328 13.38 24.46 11.70
CA GLY A 328 12.18 24.28 10.90
C GLY A 328 12.25 24.81 9.46
N SER A 329 13.38 25.39 9.06
CA SER A 329 13.55 26.00 7.72
C SER A 329 14.71 25.38 6.95
N ASP A 330 15.87 25.25 7.59
CA ASP A 330 17.10 24.79 6.95
C ASP A 330 17.24 23.28 7.15
N PHE A 331 16.92 22.51 6.11
CA PHE A 331 16.99 21.05 6.15
C PHE A 331 18.32 20.52 5.64
N ILE A 332 18.97 19.67 6.44
CA ILE A 332 20.23 19.01 6.16
C ILE A 332 19.98 17.54 5.92
N SER A 333 20.58 16.96 4.89
CA SER A 333 20.48 15.51 4.61
C SER A 333 21.06 14.69 5.75
N ALA A 334 20.36 13.64 6.12
CA ALA A 334 20.74 12.68 7.15
C ALA A 334 20.75 11.27 6.58
N GLY A 335 21.90 10.63 6.65
CA GLY A 335 22.09 9.31 6.06
C GLY A 335 22.24 9.33 4.53
N ASN A 336 22.25 8.14 3.96
CA ASN A 336 22.38 7.95 2.51
C ASN A 336 21.04 8.04 1.81
N LYS A 337 21.03 8.32 0.52
CA LYS A 337 19.87 8.13 -0.34
C LYS A 337 19.53 6.64 -0.38
N MET A 338 18.27 6.32 -0.10
CA MET A 338 17.80 4.93 0.01
C MET A 338 17.08 4.50 -1.25
N THR A 339 17.15 3.22 -1.55
CA THR A 339 16.23 2.58 -2.49
C THR A 339 15.00 2.12 -1.72
N LEU A 340 13.83 2.49 -2.23
CA LEU A 340 12.55 1.98 -1.76
C LEU A 340 12.21 0.70 -2.53
N SER A 341 11.42 -0.16 -1.93
CA SER A 341 10.98 -1.39 -2.59
C SER A 341 9.57 -1.76 -2.16
N TYR A 342 8.88 -2.49 -3.03
CA TYR A 342 7.67 -3.20 -2.71
C TYR A 342 7.98 -4.67 -2.45
N GLN A 343 7.34 -5.26 -1.46
CA GLN A 343 7.48 -6.68 -1.19
C GLN A 343 6.13 -7.34 -0.94
N LEU A 344 5.94 -8.51 -1.54
CA LEU A 344 4.73 -9.31 -1.37
C LEU A 344 4.53 -9.75 0.09
N ILE A 345 5.59 -9.89 0.86
CA ILE A 345 5.50 -10.28 2.27
C ILE A 345 4.70 -9.28 3.13
N THR A 346 4.71 -8.00 2.78
CA THR A 346 3.94 -6.97 3.47
C THR A 346 2.63 -6.63 2.77
N PHE A 347 2.51 -6.89 1.46
CA PHE A 347 1.39 -6.49 0.61
C PHE A 347 1.03 -5.01 0.72
N GLN A 348 1.99 -4.17 1.05
CA GLN A 348 1.78 -2.73 1.18
C GLN A 348 2.95 -1.95 0.60
N GLY A 349 2.68 -0.73 0.15
CA GLY A 349 3.70 0.23 -0.24
C GLY A 349 4.33 0.94 0.95
N SER A 350 5.19 1.88 0.63
CA SER A 350 5.83 2.76 1.61
C SER A 350 4.81 3.50 2.47
N ARG A 351 5.10 3.56 3.76
CA ARG A 351 4.24 4.23 4.74
C ARG A 351 5.07 5.11 5.66
N PRO A 352 5.12 6.42 5.40
CA PRO A 352 5.64 7.36 6.39
C PRO A 352 4.96 7.16 7.74
N CYS A 353 5.72 7.16 8.82
CA CYS A 353 5.19 6.86 10.14
C CYS A 353 5.84 7.67 11.26
N LEU A 354 5.04 7.91 12.31
CA LEU A 354 5.46 8.49 13.58
C LEU A 354 5.55 7.38 14.61
N PHE A 355 6.66 7.33 15.34
CA PHE A 355 6.90 6.23 16.28
C PHE A 355 7.66 6.66 17.51
N ALA A 356 7.47 5.92 18.60
CA ALA A 356 8.30 5.95 19.79
C ALA A 356 8.39 4.55 20.41
N PHE A 357 9.60 4.09 20.70
CA PHE A 357 9.82 2.82 21.40
C PHE A 357 11.03 2.90 22.34
N ASN A 358 11.14 1.95 23.26
CA ASN A 358 12.32 1.83 24.14
C ASN A 358 13.11 0.56 23.79
N SER A 359 14.33 0.78 23.29
CA SER A 359 15.23 -0.28 22.84
C SER A 359 15.86 -1.10 23.97
N LYS A 360 15.72 -0.66 25.23
CA LYS A 360 16.23 -1.37 26.43
C LYS A 360 15.17 -2.28 27.05
N GLY A 361 14.08 -2.56 26.36
CA GLY A 361 13.06 -3.51 26.80
C GLY A 361 12.21 -3.06 27.99
N LYS A 362 12.16 -1.76 28.30
CA LYS A 362 11.37 -1.19 29.41
C LYS A 362 10.42 -0.11 28.91
N ARG A 363 9.44 0.26 29.73
CA ARG A 363 8.61 1.42 29.47
C ARG A 363 9.44 2.70 29.61
N GLY A 364 9.45 3.52 28.57
CA GLY A 364 10.22 4.76 28.52
C GLY A 364 9.45 6.00 28.93
N GLY A 365 9.75 7.10 28.29
CA GLY A 365 9.01 8.36 28.33
C GLY A 365 8.00 8.43 27.18
N TYR A 366 7.91 9.62 26.58
CA TYR A 366 7.07 9.84 25.39
C TYR A 366 7.67 10.91 24.48
N ALA A 367 7.30 10.84 23.21
CA ALA A 367 7.56 11.87 22.22
C ALA A 367 6.27 12.66 21.93
N LEU A 368 6.43 13.94 21.56
CA LEU A 368 5.33 14.75 21.04
C LEU A 368 5.62 15.11 19.59
N PHE A 369 4.61 14.91 18.76
CA PHE A 369 4.65 15.23 17.33
C PHE A 369 3.66 16.34 17.02
N ASP A 370 4.03 17.24 16.11
CA ASP A 370 3.23 18.38 15.71
C ASP A 370 3.50 18.74 14.25
N ASN A 371 2.62 19.54 13.65
CA ASN A 371 2.82 20.11 12.33
C ASN A 371 3.19 19.09 11.25
N PHE A 372 2.47 17.98 11.19
CA PHE A 372 2.67 16.98 10.14
C PHE A 372 2.17 17.51 8.80
N LYS A 373 3.06 17.49 7.79
CA LYS A 373 2.78 18.00 6.45
C LYS A 373 3.21 17.00 5.39
#